data_c922a84dde6d244415b1d99856113a7c
#
_entry.id   c922a84dde6d244415b1d99856113a7c
#
_cell.length_a   1.000
_cell.length_b   1.000
_cell.length_c   1.000
_cell.angle_alpha   90.00
_cell.angle_beta   90.00
_cell.angle_gamma   90.00
#
_symmetry.space_group_name_H-M   'P 1'
#
loop_
_entity.id
_entity.type
_entity.pdbx_description
1 polymer ?
#
loop_
_entity_poly.entity_id
_entity_poly.type
_entity_poly.pdbx_seq_one_letter_code
_entity_poly.pdbx_strand_id
1 'polypeptide(L)'
;MQVRTRAAGTGEWTDWQDVETHYTQHGADPDSSEAATGKARGATAPLWVGESDGVEVRVLPQAGDPEDVDPVDTGSDEGASGGEGAGEGGEVSTLPAGMRLDLVDPGEAVPGESAEGAEEPRTGVMTAAAQAASAANSALVPLGATHIPSLTAEETRKELVTLRGTELTEQQQAKPYIGPRPSIVTRRGWGADESLREKSFVYTSKVKAAFVHHTASGNNYSCSQAPSLIRGFYRYHTKSLGWRDIGYNFLVDKCGRIYEGRAGGVAKPVKGAHTMGFNSKTTGIAVIGSYGSKKPSSKAVKAVARLTAWKLGLHGMNPKKKTSLTSAGGNLYAKGTKVKMKVISGHRDGFNTSCPGGKLYKKLSSVRSKAAEYQGR
;
A
#
# COMPACT_ATOMS: atom_id res chain seq x y z
N MET A 1 -15.70 14.18 -0.25
CA MET A 1 -16.81 13.32 -0.69
C MET A 1 -17.00 12.21 0.34
N GLN A 2 -18.25 11.88 0.66
CA GLN A 2 -18.58 10.81 1.60
C GLN A 2 -19.53 9.81 0.96
N VAL A 3 -19.43 8.57 1.40
CA VAL A 3 -20.26 7.45 0.94
C VAL A 3 -20.77 6.70 2.16
N ARG A 4 -22.03 6.22 2.10
CA ARG A 4 -22.56 5.21 3.00
C ARG A 4 -23.24 4.11 2.20
N THR A 5 -23.35 2.93 2.77
CA THR A 5 -23.93 1.77 2.12
C THR A 5 -24.99 1.11 2.99
N ARG A 6 -25.94 0.45 2.36
CA ARG A 6 -26.96 -0.32 3.04
C ARG A 6 -26.59 -1.80 3.01
N ALA A 7 -26.51 -2.42 4.18
CA ALA A 7 -26.18 -3.83 4.31
C ALA A 7 -27.28 -4.71 3.70
N ALA A 8 -26.92 -5.62 2.82
CA ALA A 8 -27.83 -6.60 2.26
C ALA A 8 -28.38 -7.50 3.39
N GLY A 9 -29.68 -7.77 3.37
CA GLY A 9 -30.36 -8.64 4.33
C GLY A 9 -30.83 -7.97 5.63
N THR A 10 -30.16 -6.92 6.13
CA THR A 10 -30.65 -6.17 7.30
C THR A 10 -31.30 -4.85 6.93
N GLY A 11 -30.95 -4.28 5.77
CA GLY A 11 -31.42 -2.97 5.33
C GLY A 11 -30.83 -1.78 6.11
N GLU A 12 -29.88 -2.04 7.02
CA GLU A 12 -29.25 -0.99 7.84
C GLU A 12 -28.21 -0.20 7.04
N TRP A 13 -28.24 1.12 7.21
CA TRP A 13 -27.23 2.01 6.62
C TRP A 13 -26.00 2.11 7.52
N THR A 14 -24.81 2.06 6.90
CA THR A 14 -23.54 2.38 7.60
C THR A 14 -23.45 3.88 7.90
N ASP A 15 -22.54 4.22 8.80
CA ASP A 15 -22.12 5.62 8.96
C ASP A 15 -21.49 6.15 7.68
N TRP A 16 -21.51 7.48 7.50
CA TRP A 16 -20.81 8.15 6.42
C TRP A 16 -19.31 7.97 6.52
N GLN A 17 -18.67 7.57 5.42
CA GLN A 17 -17.24 7.33 5.33
C GLN A 17 -16.63 8.29 4.31
N ASP A 18 -15.52 8.93 4.67
CA ASP A 18 -14.75 9.76 3.75
C ASP A 18 -14.06 8.89 2.70
N VAL A 19 -14.13 9.31 1.44
CA VAL A 19 -13.47 8.65 0.32
C VAL A 19 -12.40 9.57 -0.25
N GLU A 20 -11.18 9.06 -0.39
CA GLU A 20 -10.08 9.82 -1.01
C GLU A 20 -10.31 9.98 -2.52
N THR A 21 -10.26 11.24 -3.00
CA THR A 21 -10.63 11.62 -4.36
C THR A 21 -9.45 11.66 -5.35
N HIS A 22 -8.21 11.44 -4.89
CA HIS A 22 -7.01 11.60 -5.72
C HIS A 22 -6.31 10.27 -6.05
N TYR A 23 -7.07 9.16 -6.09
CA TYR A 23 -6.48 7.82 -6.20
C TYR A 23 -5.77 7.57 -7.54
N THR A 24 -6.24 8.11 -8.64
CA THR A 24 -5.64 7.90 -9.97
C THR A 24 -4.24 8.48 -10.13
N GLN A 25 -3.82 9.34 -9.21
CA GLN A 25 -2.49 9.95 -9.19
C GLN A 25 -1.43 9.05 -8.51
N HIS A 26 -1.82 7.86 -8.03
CA HIS A 26 -0.93 6.92 -7.33
C HIS A 26 -0.19 5.96 -8.24
N GLY A 27 -0.34 6.06 -9.53
CA GLY A 27 -0.02 5.02 -10.50
C GLY A 27 1.43 4.92 -10.97
N ALA A 28 1.51 4.41 -12.18
CA ALA A 28 2.75 4.20 -12.91
C ALA A 28 3.45 5.54 -13.21
N ASP A 29 4.78 5.48 -13.41
CA ASP A 29 5.55 6.66 -13.82
C ASP A 29 5.06 7.16 -15.20
N PRO A 30 5.01 8.48 -15.47
CA PRO A 30 4.36 9.05 -16.67
C PRO A 30 4.87 8.49 -18.00
N ASP A 31 6.14 8.17 -18.10
CA ASP A 31 6.74 7.64 -19.34
C ASP A 31 6.77 6.10 -19.41
N SER A 32 6.07 5.42 -18.49
CA SER A 32 6.01 3.97 -18.53
C SER A 32 4.93 3.48 -19.48
N SER A 33 5.13 2.31 -20.10
CA SER A 33 4.09 1.66 -20.91
C SER A 33 2.79 1.44 -20.13
N GLU A 34 2.88 1.29 -18.81
CA GLU A 34 1.74 1.12 -17.92
C GLU A 34 0.90 2.40 -17.78
N ALA A 35 1.54 3.59 -17.82
CA ALA A 35 0.83 4.87 -17.81
C ALA A 35 0.13 5.16 -19.15
N ALA A 36 0.66 4.64 -20.25
CA ALA A 36 0.17 4.88 -21.60
C ALA A 36 -1.21 4.24 -21.89
N THR A 37 -1.73 3.39 -21.00
CA THR A 37 -3.04 2.73 -21.20
C THR A 37 -4.23 3.68 -21.15
N GLY A 38 -4.04 4.93 -20.74
CA GLY A 38 -4.97 6.05 -20.91
C GLY A 38 -6.34 5.94 -20.21
N LYS A 39 -6.56 4.88 -19.42
CA LYS A 39 -7.84 4.65 -18.74
C LYS A 39 -8.00 5.40 -17.41
N ALA A 40 -6.95 6.06 -16.95
CA ALA A 40 -6.97 6.79 -15.68
C ALA A 40 -7.79 8.08 -15.81
N ARG A 41 -9.08 8.01 -15.50
CA ARG A 41 -9.92 9.17 -15.20
C ARG A 41 -9.82 9.49 -13.73
N GLY A 42 -10.16 10.71 -13.30
CA GLY A 42 -10.28 11.04 -11.88
C GLY A 42 -11.18 10.03 -11.17
N ALA A 43 -10.66 9.36 -10.16
CA ALA A 43 -11.40 8.35 -9.41
C ALA A 43 -11.07 8.43 -7.91
N THR A 44 -11.93 7.86 -7.10
CA THR A 44 -11.70 7.67 -5.66
C THR A 44 -10.93 6.38 -5.41
N ALA A 45 -10.35 6.26 -4.20
CA ALA A 45 -9.92 4.96 -3.72
C ALA A 45 -11.14 4.01 -3.62
N PRO A 46 -10.99 2.72 -3.96
CA PRO A 46 -12.07 1.76 -3.82
C PRO A 46 -12.42 1.57 -2.35
N LEU A 47 -13.67 1.82 -1.98
CA LEU A 47 -14.18 1.61 -0.65
C LEU A 47 -14.68 0.16 -0.51
N TRP A 48 -14.25 -0.53 0.55
CA TRP A 48 -14.81 -1.84 0.89
C TRP A 48 -16.15 -1.67 1.60
N VAL A 49 -17.17 -2.24 1.04
CA VAL A 49 -18.56 -2.10 1.54
C VAL A 49 -19.17 -3.42 2.01
N GLY A 50 -18.49 -4.56 1.77
CA GLY A 50 -19.05 -5.88 2.06
C GLY A 50 -20.27 -6.17 1.18
N GLU A 51 -21.16 -7.02 1.67
CA GLU A 51 -22.46 -7.32 1.02
C GLU A 51 -23.40 -6.14 1.23
N SER A 52 -23.62 -5.36 0.20
CA SER A 52 -24.45 -4.16 0.22
C SER A 52 -25.35 -4.11 -0.99
N ASP A 53 -26.60 -3.66 -0.80
CA ASP A 53 -27.63 -3.52 -1.82
C ASP A 53 -28.05 -2.07 -2.07
N GLY A 54 -27.43 -1.11 -1.38
CA GLY A 54 -27.67 0.31 -1.54
C GLY A 54 -26.41 1.13 -1.32
N VAL A 55 -26.28 2.25 -2.05
CA VAL A 55 -25.20 3.21 -1.89
C VAL A 55 -25.73 4.63 -1.96
N GLU A 56 -25.26 5.49 -1.08
CA GLU A 56 -25.48 6.93 -1.12
C GLU A 56 -24.16 7.67 -1.12
N VAL A 57 -24.10 8.74 -1.89
CA VAL A 57 -22.93 9.59 -2.04
C VAL A 57 -23.33 11.03 -1.74
N ARG A 58 -22.49 11.74 -0.99
CA ARG A 58 -22.61 13.19 -0.79
C ARG A 58 -21.29 13.90 -0.98
N VAL A 59 -21.35 15.11 -1.54
CA VAL A 59 -20.23 16.03 -1.60
C VAL A 59 -20.45 17.07 -0.52
N LEU A 60 -19.52 17.19 0.42
CA LEU A 60 -19.51 18.29 1.39
C LEU A 60 -18.67 19.40 0.79
N PRO A 61 -19.10 20.68 0.94
CA PRO A 61 -18.23 21.82 0.64
C PRO A 61 -16.92 21.64 1.41
N GLN A 62 -15.81 21.89 0.77
CA GLN A 62 -14.54 21.93 1.46
C GLN A 62 -14.58 23.16 2.37
N ALA A 63 -14.59 22.98 3.68
CA ALA A 63 -14.33 24.08 4.60
C ALA A 63 -12.95 24.63 4.19
N GLY A 64 -12.92 25.88 3.72
CA GLY A 64 -11.67 26.54 3.33
C GLY A 64 -10.69 26.42 4.50
N ASP A 65 -9.45 26.02 4.22
CA ASP A 65 -8.39 26.07 5.22
C ASP A 65 -8.29 27.52 5.71
N PRO A 66 -8.32 27.75 7.03
CA PRO A 66 -8.27 29.13 7.58
C PRO A 66 -6.91 29.85 7.39
N GLU A 67 -5.99 29.28 6.62
CA GLU A 67 -4.63 29.83 6.45
C GLU A 67 -4.39 30.58 5.12
N ASP A 68 -5.40 30.76 4.25
CA ASP A 68 -5.26 31.50 2.97
C ASP A 68 -6.07 32.80 2.94
N VAL A 69 -6.12 33.57 4.02
CA VAL A 69 -6.57 34.97 4.01
C VAL A 69 -5.41 35.86 4.41
N ASP A 70 -4.69 36.36 3.39
CA ASP A 70 -3.84 37.55 3.61
C ASP A 70 -4.70 38.66 4.24
N PRO A 71 -4.25 39.32 5.33
CA PRO A 71 -4.99 40.40 5.91
C PRO A 71 -4.94 41.62 4.98
N VAL A 72 -6.00 41.81 4.21
CA VAL A 72 -6.23 43.09 3.54
C VAL A 72 -6.73 44.05 4.63
N ASP A 73 -5.85 44.95 4.98
CA ASP A 73 -6.13 46.12 5.80
C ASP A 73 -7.21 46.99 5.13
N THR A 74 -8.41 47.02 5.69
CA THR A 74 -9.37 48.11 5.47
C THR A 74 -10.05 48.45 6.78
N GLY A 75 -9.75 49.67 7.26
CA GLY A 75 -10.27 50.26 8.46
C GLY A 75 -11.78 50.43 8.49
N SER A 76 -12.27 50.40 9.72
CA SER A 76 -13.45 51.05 10.32
C SER A 76 -14.79 51.12 9.58
N ASP A 77 -15.89 50.48 10.07
CA ASP A 77 -16.87 51.24 10.86
C ASP A 77 -17.96 50.32 11.47
N GLU A 78 -18.55 50.84 12.52
CA GLU A 78 -19.44 50.20 13.48
C GLU A 78 -20.82 49.77 12.96
N GLY A 79 -21.46 48.80 13.62
CA GLY A 79 -22.90 48.60 13.52
C GLY A 79 -23.41 47.27 14.06
N ALA A 80 -23.95 47.30 15.27
CA ALA A 80 -24.58 46.19 15.99
C ALA A 80 -25.80 45.59 15.30
N SER A 81 -26.04 44.27 15.41
CA SER A 81 -27.14 43.74 16.25
C SER A 81 -27.37 42.24 15.97
N GLY A 82 -27.73 41.52 17.03
CA GLY A 82 -27.87 40.10 17.17
C GLY A 82 -28.92 39.42 16.29
N GLY A 83 -28.76 38.10 16.25
CA GLY A 83 -29.69 37.17 15.67
C GLY A 83 -29.20 35.75 15.92
N GLU A 84 -29.62 35.13 17.01
CA GLU A 84 -29.52 33.71 17.24
C GLU A 84 -30.36 33.01 16.19
N GLY A 85 -29.74 32.05 15.48
CA GLY A 85 -30.42 31.16 14.53
C GLY A 85 -29.58 29.94 14.31
N ALA A 86 -29.74 28.93 15.15
CA ALA A 86 -29.27 27.61 14.89
C ALA A 86 -29.96 27.07 13.63
N GLY A 87 -29.25 26.99 12.50
CA GLY A 87 -29.68 26.42 11.25
C GLY A 87 -28.72 25.27 10.87
N GLU A 88 -29.01 24.06 11.33
CA GLU A 88 -28.48 22.85 10.71
C GLU A 88 -29.06 22.73 9.29
N GLY A 89 -28.33 23.22 8.33
CA GLY A 89 -28.70 23.15 6.92
C GLY A 89 -27.48 23.38 6.06
N GLY A 90 -26.50 22.47 6.13
CA GLY A 90 -25.42 22.48 5.15
C GLY A 90 -26.03 22.24 3.77
N GLU A 91 -25.95 23.22 2.86
CA GLU A 91 -26.34 23.05 1.47
C GLU A 91 -25.66 21.80 0.90
N VAL A 92 -26.46 20.80 0.55
CA VAL A 92 -25.98 19.61 -0.15
C VAL A 92 -25.59 20.07 -1.55
N SER A 93 -24.31 20.21 -1.80
CA SER A 93 -23.78 20.53 -3.11
C SER A 93 -24.23 19.43 -4.09
N THR A 94 -24.72 19.84 -5.26
CA THR A 94 -25.06 18.90 -6.33
C THR A 94 -23.86 18.07 -6.73
N LEU A 95 -24.06 16.77 -7.01
CA LEU A 95 -22.99 15.91 -7.48
C LEU A 95 -22.38 16.45 -8.77
N PRO A 96 -21.05 16.42 -8.95
CA PRO A 96 -20.41 16.83 -10.18
C PRO A 96 -20.97 16.09 -11.38
N ALA A 97 -21.19 16.80 -12.49
CA ALA A 97 -21.68 16.20 -13.73
C ALA A 97 -20.71 15.10 -14.21
N GLY A 98 -21.24 13.99 -14.69
CA GLY A 98 -20.46 12.87 -15.21
C GLY A 98 -19.88 11.93 -14.14
N MET A 99 -20.27 12.07 -12.88
CA MET A 99 -19.96 11.05 -11.86
C MET A 99 -20.55 9.70 -12.26
N ARG A 100 -19.73 8.66 -12.09
CA ARG A 100 -20.11 7.28 -12.31
C ARG A 100 -19.73 6.44 -11.10
N LEU A 101 -20.64 5.59 -10.65
CA LEU A 101 -20.37 4.56 -9.67
C LEU A 101 -19.86 3.31 -10.38
N ASP A 102 -18.65 2.87 -10.03
CA ASP A 102 -18.09 1.61 -10.50
C ASP A 102 -18.11 0.60 -9.35
N LEU A 103 -18.89 -0.45 -9.50
CA LEU A 103 -18.88 -1.58 -8.56
C LEU A 103 -17.78 -2.56 -8.97
N VAL A 104 -16.86 -2.81 -8.04
CA VAL A 104 -15.75 -3.75 -8.25
C VAL A 104 -16.02 -5.01 -7.44
N ASP A 105 -16.57 -6.03 -8.13
CA ASP A 105 -16.67 -7.37 -7.55
C ASP A 105 -15.26 -7.94 -7.33
N PRO A 106 -14.88 -8.34 -6.10
CA PRO A 106 -13.59 -8.98 -5.83
C PRO A 106 -13.44 -10.34 -6.53
N GLY A 107 -14.55 -10.92 -6.99
CA GLY A 107 -14.60 -12.26 -7.56
C GLY A 107 -14.32 -13.34 -6.52
N GLU A 108 -14.60 -14.56 -6.89
CA GLU A 108 -14.25 -15.72 -6.08
C GLU A 108 -12.74 -15.96 -6.06
N ALA A 109 -12.25 -16.60 -4.99
CA ALA A 109 -10.88 -17.10 -4.98
C ALA A 109 -10.75 -18.18 -6.05
N VAL A 110 -9.73 -18.07 -6.89
CA VAL A 110 -9.44 -19.18 -7.82
C VAL A 110 -9.17 -20.44 -6.99
N PRO A 111 -9.86 -21.57 -7.26
CA PRO A 111 -9.81 -22.75 -6.41
C PRO A 111 -8.37 -23.23 -6.18
N GLY A 112 -8.00 -23.31 -4.93
CA GLY A 112 -6.65 -23.66 -4.48
C GLY A 112 -6.48 -23.35 -2.99
N GLU A 113 -7.49 -23.74 -2.19
CA GLU A 113 -7.58 -23.64 -0.73
C GLU A 113 -7.84 -22.24 -0.15
N SER A 114 -9.00 -22.14 0.50
CA SER A 114 -9.38 -21.06 1.41
C SER A 114 -8.32 -20.88 2.50
N ALA A 115 -7.96 -19.64 2.74
CA ALA A 115 -7.03 -19.26 3.83
C ALA A 115 -7.65 -19.45 5.25
N GLU A 116 -8.76 -20.15 5.35
CA GLU A 116 -9.35 -20.53 6.63
C GLU A 116 -8.66 -21.76 7.17
N GLY A 117 -7.88 -21.57 8.23
CA GLY A 117 -7.28 -22.67 8.99
C GLY A 117 -5.78 -22.94 8.71
N ALA A 118 -5.09 -22.18 7.90
CA ALA A 118 -3.64 -22.32 7.80
C ALA A 118 -3.00 -21.88 9.14
N GLU A 119 -2.76 -22.85 10.02
CA GLU A 119 -1.78 -22.71 11.11
C GLU A 119 -0.49 -22.14 10.52
N GLU A 120 0.18 -21.22 11.24
CA GLU A 120 1.52 -20.82 10.85
C GLU A 120 2.36 -22.09 10.63
N PRO A 121 2.98 -22.26 9.45
CA PRO A 121 3.75 -23.48 9.21
C PRO A 121 4.81 -23.62 10.29
N ARG A 122 4.77 -24.75 10.97
CA ARG A 122 5.73 -25.09 11.99
C ARG A 122 7.13 -25.00 11.39
N THR A 123 8.05 -24.37 12.09
CA THR A 123 9.46 -24.23 11.71
C THR A 123 10.11 -25.59 11.60
N GLY A 124 10.05 -26.19 10.43
CA GLY A 124 10.87 -27.36 10.07
C GLY A 124 12.15 -26.89 9.40
N VAL A 125 13.22 -27.63 9.58
CA VAL A 125 14.49 -27.38 8.89
C VAL A 125 14.26 -27.52 7.40
N MET A 126 14.27 -26.39 6.67
CA MET A 126 14.13 -26.38 5.23
C MET A 126 15.42 -26.85 4.56
N THR A 127 15.29 -27.67 3.51
CA THR A 127 16.44 -28.03 2.66
C THR A 127 17.00 -26.80 1.95
N ALA A 128 18.26 -26.81 1.58
CA ALA A 128 18.89 -25.70 0.84
C ALA A 128 18.16 -25.39 -0.47
N ALA A 129 17.61 -26.39 -1.15
CA ALA A 129 16.78 -26.23 -2.34
C ALA A 129 15.44 -25.57 -2.03
N ALA A 130 14.79 -25.92 -0.94
CA ALA A 130 13.55 -25.29 -0.47
C ALA A 130 13.78 -23.84 -0.03
N GLN A 131 14.93 -23.52 0.55
CA GLN A 131 15.33 -22.15 0.88
C GLN A 131 15.58 -21.29 -0.36
N ALA A 132 16.28 -21.81 -1.35
CA ALA A 132 16.49 -21.13 -2.63
C ALA A 132 15.17 -20.94 -3.40
N ALA A 133 14.30 -21.95 -3.41
CA ALA A 133 12.97 -21.87 -4.00
C ALA A 133 12.06 -20.88 -3.25
N SER A 134 12.13 -20.83 -1.93
CA SER A 134 11.42 -19.87 -1.09
C SER A 134 11.84 -18.43 -1.35
N ALA A 135 13.10 -18.21 -1.69
CA ALA A 135 13.64 -16.89 -2.01
C ALA A 135 13.20 -16.38 -3.39
N ALA A 136 13.00 -17.28 -4.31
CA ALA A 136 12.58 -16.98 -5.68
C ALA A 136 11.13 -17.37 -5.91
N ASN A 137 10.17 -16.91 -5.07
CA ASN A 137 8.78 -17.40 -5.02
C ASN A 137 8.10 -17.79 -6.36
N SER A 138 8.66 -17.39 -7.49
CA SER A 138 8.29 -17.92 -8.80
C SER A 138 8.47 -19.43 -8.94
N ALA A 139 9.31 -20.06 -8.10
CA ALA A 139 9.48 -21.51 -8.07
C ALA A 139 8.49 -22.22 -7.11
N LEU A 140 7.94 -21.50 -6.12
CA LEU A 140 6.94 -22.04 -5.20
C LEU A 140 5.50 -21.93 -5.71
N VAL A 141 5.20 -20.89 -6.48
CA VAL A 141 3.87 -20.67 -7.08
C VAL A 141 3.43 -21.84 -7.98
N PRO A 142 4.28 -22.41 -8.86
CA PRO A 142 3.93 -23.61 -9.62
C PRO A 142 3.69 -24.85 -8.74
N LEU A 143 4.28 -24.88 -7.53
CA LEU A 143 4.11 -25.96 -6.55
C LEU A 143 2.88 -25.76 -5.65
N GLY A 144 2.10 -24.72 -5.88
CA GLY A 144 0.85 -24.49 -5.15
C GLY A 144 0.98 -23.89 -3.75
N ALA A 145 2.15 -23.34 -3.39
CA ALA A 145 2.36 -22.76 -2.08
C ALA A 145 1.46 -21.53 -1.84
N THR A 146 0.67 -21.56 -0.76
CA THR A 146 -0.19 -20.44 -0.33
C THR A 146 0.56 -19.46 0.57
N HIS A 147 1.68 -19.88 1.17
CA HIS A 147 2.51 -19.09 2.07
C HIS A 147 4.00 -19.31 1.81
N ILE A 148 4.76 -18.23 1.98
CA ILE A 148 6.21 -18.28 2.12
C ILE A 148 6.48 -18.27 3.63
N PRO A 149 7.08 -19.31 4.21
CA PRO A 149 7.27 -19.40 5.65
C PRO A 149 8.23 -18.33 6.19
N SER A 150 8.07 -17.98 7.46
CA SER A 150 9.03 -17.13 8.14
C SER A 150 10.38 -17.84 8.29
N LEU A 151 11.45 -17.07 8.32
CA LEU A 151 12.79 -17.55 8.66
C LEU A 151 13.30 -16.84 9.91
N THR A 152 14.11 -17.53 10.69
CA THR A 152 14.88 -16.95 11.77
C THR A 152 15.92 -15.96 11.25
N ALA A 153 16.54 -15.19 12.12
CA ALA A 153 17.60 -14.27 11.72
C ALA A 153 18.80 -15.00 11.11
N GLU A 154 19.15 -16.18 11.62
CA GLU A 154 20.26 -16.98 11.11
C GLU A 154 19.95 -17.56 9.72
N GLU A 155 18.79 -18.20 9.56
CA GLU A 155 18.35 -18.74 8.27
C GLU A 155 18.24 -17.64 7.20
N THR A 156 17.73 -16.46 7.57
CA THR A 156 17.65 -15.32 6.66
C THR A 156 19.02 -14.81 6.21
N ARG A 157 20.03 -14.84 7.11
CA ARG A 157 21.40 -14.49 6.74
C ARG A 157 22.01 -15.51 5.78
N LYS A 158 21.79 -16.81 6.01
CA LYS A 158 22.21 -17.87 5.09
C LYS A 158 21.55 -17.70 3.72
N GLU A 159 20.24 -17.45 3.70
CA GLU A 159 19.48 -17.19 2.46
C GLU A 159 20.05 -15.97 1.71
N LEU A 160 20.36 -14.86 2.40
CA LEU A 160 20.95 -13.68 1.78
C LEU A 160 22.26 -13.98 1.08
N VAL A 161 23.16 -14.74 1.73
CA VAL A 161 24.45 -15.14 1.14
C VAL A 161 24.23 -16.02 -0.07
N THR A 162 23.29 -16.97 -0.03
CA THR A 162 22.93 -17.80 -1.19
C THR A 162 22.41 -16.98 -2.35
N LEU A 163 21.55 -15.98 -2.07
CA LEU A 163 20.91 -15.16 -3.11
C LEU A 163 21.84 -14.11 -3.72
N ARG A 164 22.74 -13.56 -2.94
CA ARG A 164 23.49 -12.34 -3.30
C ARG A 164 24.95 -12.38 -2.89
N GLY A 165 25.47 -13.55 -2.52
CA GLY A 165 26.84 -13.68 -2.01
C GLY A 165 27.91 -13.09 -2.95
N THR A 166 27.74 -13.25 -4.27
CA THR A 166 28.61 -12.68 -5.30
C THR A 166 28.58 -11.14 -5.39
N GLU A 167 27.50 -10.52 -4.87
CA GLU A 167 27.31 -9.06 -4.88
C GLU A 167 27.68 -8.41 -3.52
N LEU A 168 27.91 -9.24 -2.48
CA LEU A 168 28.22 -8.77 -1.15
C LEU A 168 29.74 -8.71 -0.93
N THR A 169 30.21 -7.65 -0.25
CA THR A 169 31.58 -7.60 0.25
C THR A 169 31.80 -8.65 1.36
N GLU A 170 33.04 -9.05 1.62
CA GLU A 170 33.38 -9.97 2.69
C GLU A 170 32.83 -9.52 4.06
N GLN A 171 32.92 -8.21 4.36
CA GLN A 171 32.34 -7.64 5.58
C GLN A 171 30.80 -7.78 5.63
N GLN A 172 30.12 -7.63 4.49
CA GLN A 172 28.68 -7.79 4.39
C GLN A 172 28.28 -9.26 4.51
N GLN A 173 29.09 -10.19 4.04
CA GLN A 173 28.88 -11.62 4.21
C GLN A 173 29.11 -12.05 5.66
N ALA A 174 30.16 -11.55 6.30
CA ALA A 174 30.49 -11.86 7.69
C ALA A 174 29.46 -11.30 8.68
N LYS A 175 28.92 -10.11 8.42
CA LYS A 175 27.91 -9.45 9.26
C LYS A 175 26.79 -8.83 8.41
N PRO A 176 25.90 -9.64 7.85
CA PRO A 176 24.79 -9.13 7.05
C PRO A 176 23.74 -8.45 7.94
N TYR A 177 23.46 -7.18 7.62
CA TYR A 177 22.42 -6.40 8.29
C TYR A 177 21.05 -6.65 7.63
N ILE A 178 20.40 -7.74 8.02
CA ILE A 178 19.09 -8.12 7.51
C ILE A 178 18.20 -8.61 8.66
N GLY A 179 16.93 -8.20 8.66
CA GLY A 179 15.94 -8.71 9.61
C GLY A 179 15.44 -10.11 9.23
N PRO A 180 14.91 -10.87 10.20
CA PRO A 180 14.25 -12.14 9.94
C PRO A 180 13.20 -11.99 8.84
N ARG A 181 13.15 -12.95 7.89
CA ARG A 181 12.10 -12.97 6.87
C ARG A 181 10.75 -13.23 7.53
N PRO A 182 9.76 -12.35 7.38
CA PRO A 182 8.42 -12.62 7.88
C PRO A 182 7.72 -13.69 7.02
N SER A 183 6.68 -14.33 7.55
CA SER A 183 5.76 -15.11 6.74
C SER A 183 5.00 -14.19 5.78
N ILE A 184 4.81 -14.62 4.53
CA ILE A 184 4.14 -13.85 3.48
C ILE A 184 3.11 -14.76 2.79
N VAL A 185 1.86 -14.33 2.77
CA VAL A 185 0.80 -14.97 1.99
C VAL A 185 1.08 -14.72 0.51
N THR A 186 1.17 -15.78 -0.28
CA THR A 186 1.45 -15.66 -1.73
C THR A 186 0.22 -15.15 -2.48
N ARG A 187 0.40 -14.84 -3.76
CA ARG A 187 -0.71 -14.49 -4.66
C ARG A 187 -1.74 -15.62 -4.73
N ARG A 188 -1.31 -16.88 -4.76
CA ARG A 188 -2.21 -18.03 -4.65
C ARG A 188 -2.94 -18.07 -3.31
N GLY A 189 -2.27 -17.72 -2.22
CA GLY A 189 -2.84 -17.73 -0.87
C GLY A 189 -3.96 -16.71 -0.65
N TRP A 190 -4.03 -15.64 -1.44
CA TRP A 190 -5.16 -14.71 -1.43
C TRP A 190 -6.10 -14.88 -2.65
N GLY A 191 -5.86 -15.92 -3.47
CA GLY A 191 -6.74 -16.28 -4.58
C GLY A 191 -6.64 -15.34 -5.78
N ALA A 192 -5.42 -14.93 -6.17
CA ALA A 192 -5.19 -14.10 -7.34
C ALA A 192 -5.59 -14.83 -8.64
N ASP A 193 -6.37 -14.18 -9.47
CA ASP A 193 -6.59 -14.60 -10.85
C ASP A 193 -5.41 -14.11 -11.72
N GLU A 194 -4.43 -14.97 -11.93
CA GLU A 194 -3.20 -14.63 -12.66
C GLU A 194 -3.43 -14.27 -14.14
N SER A 195 -4.63 -14.52 -14.68
CA SER A 195 -5.00 -14.13 -16.04
C SER A 195 -5.18 -12.61 -16.20
N LEU A 196 -5.41 -11.90 -15.10
CA LEU A 196 -5.67 -10.46 -15.09
C LEU A 196 -4.41 -9.60 -15.23
N ARG A 197 -3.24 -10.16 -14.90
CA ARG A 197 -1.97 -9.42 -14.99
C ARG A 197 -1.27 -9.66 -16.32
N GLU A 198 -0.38 -8.75 -16.69
CA GLU A 198 0.56 -9.01 -17.77
C GLU A 198 1.52 -10.17 -17.42
N LYS A 199 1.90 -10.95 -18.43
CA LYS A 199 2.77 -12.11 -18.24
C LYS A 199 4.21 -11.75 -17.86
N SER A 200 4.71 -10.61 -18.35
CA SER A 200 6.09 -10.16 -18.11
C SER A 200 6.25 -9.39 -16.81
N PHE A 201 7.42 -9.51 -16.18
CA PHE A 201 7.80 -8.79 -14.98
C PHE A 201 8.80 -7.68 -15.29
N VAL A 202 8.66 -6.54 -14.61
CA VAL A 202 9.64 -5.46 -14.70
C VAL A 202 10.43 -5.37 -13.41
N TYR A 203 11.74 -5.41 -13.53
CA TYR A 203 12.65 -5.30 -12.39
C TYR A 203 13.45 -4.00 -12.44
N THR A 204 13.86 -3.53 -11.28
CA THR A 204 14.85 -2.48 -11.12
C THR A 204 16.17 -3.07 -10.62
N SER A 205 17.29 -2.31 -10.68
CA SER A 205 18.58 -2.85 -10.25
C SER A 205 18.64 -3.22 -8.77
N LYS A 206 17.92 -2.49 -7.90
CA LYS A 206 17.83 -2.75 -6.46
C LYS A 206 16.69 -1.96 -5.82
N VAL A 207 16.32 -2.32 -4.59
CA VAL A 207 15.42 -1.51 -3.76
C VAL A 207 16.25 -0.60 -2.87
N LYS A 208 16.09 0.72 -3.00
CA LYS A 208 16.77 1.75 -2.20
C LYS A 208 15.88 2.30 -1.08
N ALA A 209 14.57 2.29 -1.27
CA ALA A 209 13.60 2.78 -0.30
C ALA A 209 12.28 1.98 -0.32
N ALA A 210 11.56 2.05 0.79
CA ALA A 210 10.19 1.60 0.90
C ALA A 210 9.25 2.80 1.06
N PHE A 211 8.18 2.85 0.27
CA PHE A 211 7.08 3.77 0.46
C PHE A 211 5.92 3.06 1.14
N VAL A 212 5.48 3.60 2.27
CA VAL A 212 4.33 3.10 3.01
C VAL A 212 3.10 3.88 2.60
N HIS A 213 2.05 3.13 2.25
CA HIS A 213 0.75 3.62 1.81
C HIS A 213 -0.34 3.14 2.77
N HIS A 214 -1.52 3.70 2.65
CA HIS A 214 -2.76 3.05 3.02
C HIS A 214 -3.60 2.80 1.77
N THR A 215 -4.61 1.92 1.87
CA THR A 215 -5.50 1.65 0.74
C THR A 215 -6.69 2.59 0.69
N ALA A 216 -6.91 3.38 1.74
CA ALA A 216 -8.05 4.28 1.92
C ALA A 216 -9.44 3.60 1.77
N SER A 217 -9.49 2.27 1.93
CA SER A 217 -10.66 1.43 1.67
C SER A 217 -11.62 1.24 2.86
N GLY A 218 -11.48 2.05 3.91
CA GLY A 218 -12.22 1.87 5.16
C GLY A 218 -11.55 0.85 6.10
N ASN A 219 -12.04 0.78 7.33
CA ASN A 219 -11.46 -0.09 8.37
C ASN A 219 -12.44 -1.19 8.85
N ASN A 220 -13.65 -1.18 8.31
CA ASN A 220 -14.69 -2.13 8.68
C ASN A 220 -14.60 -3.43 7.85
N TYR A 221 -13.56 -4.21 8.13
CA TYR A 221 -13.37 -5.54 7.54
C TYR A 221 -12.82 -6.49 8.61
N SER A 222 -13.13 -7.78 8.52
CA SER A 222 -12.46 -8.83 9.30
C SER A 222 -11.14 -9.22 8.62
N CYS A 223 -10.21 -9.83 9.37
CA CYS A 223 -8.95 -10.28 8.80
C CYS A 223 -9.12 -11.46 7.82
N SER A 224 -10.21 -12.20 7.91
CA SER A 224 -10.60 -13.21 6.91
C SER A 224 -11.03 -12.59 5.59
N GLN A 225 -11.55 -11.37 5.60
CA GLN A 225 -11.94 -10.65 4.38
C GLN A 225 -10.76 -9.98 3.65
N ALA A 226 -9.56 -9.90 4.26
CA ALA A 226 -8.42 -9.25 3.62
C ALA A 226 -8.08 -9.81 2.23
N PRO A 227 -8.10 -11.13 1.96
CA PRO A 227 -7.93 -11.67 0.60
C PRO A 227 -8.94 -11.10 -0.41
N SER A 228 -10.21 -10.97 -0.04
CA SER A 228 -11.24 -10.40 -0.92
C SER A 228 -10.98 -8.92 -1.21
N LEU A 229 -10.57 -8.12 -0.21
CA LEU A 229 -10.16 -6.75 -0.44
C LEU A 229 -8.99 -6.67 -1.42
N ILE A 230 -7.98 -7.53 -1.26
CA ILE A 230 -6.80 -7.55 -2.14
C ILE A 230 -7.20 -7.91 -3.57
N ARG A 231 -8.11 -8.88 -3.78
CA ARG A 231 -8.66 -9.20 -5.10
C ARG A 231 -9.42 -8.03 -5.70
N GLY A 232 -10.20 -7.30 -4.87
CA GLY A 232 -10.88 -6.06 -5.28
C GLY A 232 -9.89 -5.00 -5.78
N PHE A 233 -8.82 -4.70 -5.02
CA PHE A 233 -7.77 -3.78 -5.45
C PHE A 233 -7.07 -4.25 -6.72
N TYR A 234 -6.80 -5.53 -6.83
CA TYR A 234 -6.15 -6.12 -8.00
C TYR A 234 -7.01 -5.96 -9.26
N ARG A 235 -8.31 -6.29 -9.17
CA ARG A 235 -9.27 -6.11 -10.29
C ARG A 235 -9.44 -4.64 -10.65
N TYR A 236 -9.54 -3.77 -9.66
CA TYR A 236 -9.60 -2.33 -9.88
C TYR A 236 -8.36 -1.82 -10.63
N HIS A 237 -7.16 -2.19 -10.18
CA HIS A 237 -5.92 -1.78 -10.84
C HIS A 237 -5.79 -2.32 -12.26
N THR A 238 -6.13 -3.58 -12.49
CA THR A 238 -5.95 -4.21 -13.80
C THR A 238 -7.08 -3.93 -14.78
N LYS A 239 -8.34 -4.04 -14.33
CA LYS A 239 -9.51 -3.89 -15.21
C LYS A 239 -9.96 -2.45 -15.36
N SER A 240 -10.07 -1.70 -14.25
CA SER A 240 -10.59 -0.32 -14.29
C SER A 240 -9.50 0.67 -14.68
N LEU A 241 -8.29 0.55 -14.12
CA LEU A 241 -7.18 1.46 -14.42
C LEU A 241 -6.28 0.98 -15.57
N GLY A 242 -6.37 -0.28 -15.97
CA GLY A 242 -5.56 -0.85 -17.06
C GLY A 242 -4.09 -1.05 -16.69
N TRP A 243 -3.77 -1.17 -15.40
CA TRP A 243 -2.39 -1.43 -14.97
C TRP A 243 -2.00 -2.88 -15.22
N ARG A 244 -0.68 -3.09 -15.33
CA ARG A 244 -0.10 -4.41 -15.60
C ARG A 244 -0.40 -5.46 -14.53
N ASP A 245 -0.60 -5.01 -13.29
CA ASP A 245 -0.84 -5.83 -12.10
C ASP A 245 -1.27 -4.89 -10.95
N ILE A 246 -1.52 -5.44 -9.76
CA ILE A 246 -1.71 -4.64 -8.55
C ILE A 246 -0.51 -3.70 -8.35
N GLY A 247 -0.76 -2.43 -8.01
CA GLY A 247 0.28 -1.40 -7.94
C GLY A 247 1.31 -1.62 -6.82
N TYR A 248 0.86 -2.15 -5.68
CA TYR A 248 1.69 -2.35 -4.49
C TYR A 248 2.50 -3.64 -4.57
N ASN A 249 3.76 -3.61 -4.10
CA ASN A 249 4.58 -4.81 -4.00
C ASN A 249 4.13 -5.72 -2.85
N PHE A 250 3.65 -5.13 -1.76
CA PHE A 250 3.13 -5.84 -0.60
C PHE A 250 1.90 -5.15 -0.04
N LEU A 251 1.03 -5.94 0.63
CA LEU A 251 -0.05 -5.41 1.44
C LEU A 251 0.06 -5.96 2.86
N VAL A 252 -0.49 -5.23 3.82
CA VAL A 252 -0.50 -5.61 5.25
C VAL A 252 -1.88 -5.35 5.80
N ASP A 253 -2.53 -6.36 6.38
CA ASP A 253 -3.82 -6.19 7.02
C ASP A 253 -3.71 -5.68 8.47
N LYS A 254 -4.85 -5.34 9.06
CA LYS A 254 -4.90 -4.86 10.46
C LYS A 254 -4.48 -5.91 11.50
N CYS A 255 -4.46 -7.21 11.14
CA CYS A 255 -3.98 -8.28 11.98
C CYS A 255 -2.48 -8.53 11.87
N GLY A 256 -1.81 -7.85 10.93
CA GLY A 256 -0.36 -7.93 10.71
C GLY A 256 0.05 -9.07 9.78
N ARG A 257 -0.87 -9.67 9.03
CA ARG A 257 -0.52 -10.57 7.93
C ARG A 257 0.04 -9.76 6.77
N ILE A 258 1.07 -10.30 6.13
CA ILE A 258 1.76 -9.70 4.99
C ILE A 258 1.39 -10.51 3.76
N TYR A 259 1.01 -9.81 2.71
CA TYR A 259 0.60 -10.41 1.45
C TYR A 259 1.53 -9.97 0.32
N GLU A 260 1.89 -10.91 -0.55
CA GLU A 260 2.50 -10.60 -1.83
C GLU A 260 1.50 -9.84 -2.69
N GLY A 261 1.88 -8.68 -3.19
CA GLY A 261 1.08 -7.89 -4.12
C GLY A 261 1.48 -8.15 -5.56
N ARG A 262 2.25 -7.21 -6.16
CA ARG A 262 2.73 -7.30 -7.54
C ARG A 262 3.63 -8.52 -7.74
N ALA A 263 3.30 -9.31 -8.75
CA ALA A 263 4.01 -10.53 -9.12
C ALA A 263 5.46 -10.27 -9.55
N GLY A 264 6.28 -11.29 -9.50
CA GLY A 264 7.68 -11.25 -9.95
C GLY A 264 8.68 -11.69 -8.88
N GLY A 265 8.20 -12.08 -7.69
CA GLY A 265 9.01 -12.64 -6.61
C GLY A 265 9.27 -11.65 -5.48
N VAL A 266 8.90 -12.04 -4.25
CA VAL A 266 8.96 -11.18 -3.06
C VAL A 266 10.38 -10.71 -2.71
N ALA A 267 11.41 -11.50 -2.99
CA ALA A 267 12.81 -11.14 -2.77
C ALA A 267 13.38 -10.23 -3.87
N LYS A 268 12.83 -10.29 -5.09
CA LYS A 268 13.33 -9.56 -6.25
C LYS A 268 12.93 -8.07 -6.23
N PRO A 269 13.72 -7.19 -6.87
CA PRO A 269 13.42 -5.76 -6.94
C PRO A 269 12.37 -5.45 -8.03
N VAL A 270 11.15 -5.97 -7.84
CA VAL A 270 10.04 -5.76 -8.78
C VAL A 270 9.65 -4.28 -8.79
N LYS A 271 9.54 -3.69 -9.99
CA LYS A 271 9.04 -2.31 -10.16
C LYS A 271 7.54 -2.28 -9.90
N GLY A 272 7.09 -1.49 -8.94
CA GLY A 272 5.69 -1.26 -8.63
C GLY A 272 5.06 -0.15 -9.47
N ALA A 273 3.79 0.16 -9.17
CA ALA A 273 3.05 1.34 -9.65
C ALA A 273 2.30 1.94 -8.44
N HIS A 274 3.07 2.46 -7.47
CA HIS A 274 2.55 2.88 -6.17
C HIS A 274 2.86 4.33 -5.80
N THR A 275 3.92 4.92 -6.37
CA THR A 275 4.30 6.31 -6.12
C THR A 275 4.79 6.92 -7.44
N MET A 276 3.90 7.62 -8.15
CA MET A 276 4.25 8.27 -9.40
C MET A 276 5.52 9.12 -9.24
N GLY A 277 6.48 8.93 -10.14
CA GLY A 277 7.80 9.56 -10.08
C GLY A 277 8.85 8.77 -9.30
N PHE A 278 8.47 7.81 -8.45
CA PHE A 278 9.41 7.06 -7.60
C PHE A 278 9.16 5.56 -7.54
N ASN A 279 8.58 4.97 -8.58
CA ASN A 279 8.38 3.52 -8.68
C ASN A 279 9.68 2.75 -8.93
N SER A 280 10.68 3.39 -9.54
CA SER A 280 11.98 2.78 -9.80
C SER A 280 12.85 2.74 -8.55
N LYS A 281 13.45 1.59 -8.26
CA LYS A 281 14.35 1.35 -7.12
C LYS A 281 13.66 1.49 -5.75
N THR A 282 12.35 1.28 -5.71
CA THR A 282 11.55 1.34 -4.47
C THR A 282 10.63 0.13 -4.35
N THR A 283 10.04 -0.03 -3.19
CA THR A 283 9.00 -1.02 -2.92
C THR A 283 7.82 -0.36 -2.22
N GLY A 284 6.61 -0.57 -2.71
CA GLY A 284 5.37 -0.06 -2.13
C GLY A 284 4.75 -1.07 -1.18
N ILE A 285 4.40 -0.60 0.02
CA ILE A 285 3.75 -1.40 1.06
C ILE A 285 2.46 -0.70 1.46
N ALA A 286 1.31 -1.27 1.13
CA ALA A 286 0.02 -0.70 1.48
C ALA A 286 -0.56 -1.37 2.74
N VAL A 287 -0.84 -0.58 3.75
CA VAL A 287 -1.59 -1.03 4.94
C VAL A 287 -3.08 -0.91 4.63
N ILE A 288 -3.80 -2.04 4.64
CA ILE A 288 -5.23 -2.09 4.30
C ILE A 288 -6.02 -1.29 5.32
N GLY A 289 -6.81 -0.33 4.85
CA GLY A 289 -7.64 0.56 5.66
C GLY A 289 -7.37 2.04 5.42
N SER A 290 -8.02 2.90 6.21
CA SER A 290 -7.93 4.36 6.17
C SER A 290 -7.34 4.88 7.47
N TYR A 291 -6.24 5.64 7.40
CA TYR A 291 -5.46 6.08 8.56
C TYR A 291 -5.26 7.60 8.65
N GLY A 292 -6.18 8.34 8.12
CA GLY A 292 -6.26 9.80 8.34
C GLY A 292 -6.52 10.11 9.82
N SER A 293 -7.68 9.70 10.32
CA SER A 293 -8.15 9.90 11.69
C SER A 293 -7.91 8.67 12.59
N LYS A 294 -8.07 7.44 12.09
CA LYS A 294 -7.89 6.19 12.87
C LYS A 294 -6.43 5.77 12.94
N LYS A 295 -6.01 5.28 14.12
CA LYS A 295 -4.65 4.75 14.33
C LYS A 295 -4.54 3.34 13.71
N PRO A 296 -3.41 3.00 13.03
CA PRO A 296 -3.15 1.63 12.62
C PRO A 296 -2.95 0.73 13.86
N SER A 297 -3.26 -0.55 13.73
CA SER A 297 -3.02 -1.52 14.78
C SER A 297 -1.50 -1.68 15.05
N SER A 298 -1.14 -2.04 16.27
CA SER A 298 0.26 -2.34 16.62
C SER A 298 0.80 -3.55 15.82
N LYS A 299 -0.08 -4.51 15.50
CA LYS A 299 0.25 -5.69 14.68
C LYS A 299 0.64 -5.27 13.26
N ALA A 300 -0.14 -4.39 12.62
CA ALA A 300 0.18 -3.87 11.28
C ALA A 300 1.48 -3.06 11.28
N VAL A 301 1.70 -2.17 12.25
CA VAL A 301 2.95 -1.39 12.37
C VAL A 301 4.16 -2.30 12.56
N LYS A 302 4.04 -3.34 13.39
CA LYS A 302 5.10 -4.34 13.60
C LYS A 302 5.38 -5.14 12.33
N ALA A 303 4.35 -5.51 11.57
CA ALA A 303 4.49 -6.22 10.30
C ALA A 303 5.23 -5.37 9.25
N VAL A 304 4.89 -4.09 9.11
CA VAL A 304 5.63 -3.15 8.23
C VAL A 304 7.10 -3.05 8.64
N ALA A 305 7.40 -2.98 9.95
CA ALA A 305 8.78 -2.93 10.44
C ALA A 305 9.56 -4.21 10.12
N ARG A 306 8.96 -5.40 10.31
CA ARG A 306 9.57 -6.70 9.97
C ARG A 306 9.79 -6.84 8.47
N LEU A 307 8.78 -6.52 7.65
CA LEU A 307 8.87 -6.58 6.20
C LEU A 307 9.96 -5.65 5.66
N THR A 308 10.01 -4.41 6.14
CA THR A 308 11.04 -3.44 5.71
C THR A 308 12.43 -3.82 6.20
N ALA A 309 12.58 -4.39 7.39
CA ALA A 309 13.85 -4.89 7.89
C ALA A 309 14.44 -5.97 6.97
N TRP A 310 13.62 -6.92 6.55
CA TRP A 310 14.00 -7.96 5.60
C TRP A 310 14.21 -7.41 4.20
N LYS A 311 13.19 -6.78 3.60
CA LYS A 311 13.21 -6.36 2.19
C LYS A 311 14.33 -5.35 1.90
N LEU A 312 14.53 -4.37 2.77
CA LEU A 312 15.62 -3.40 2.63
C LEU A 312 16.98 -4.02 2.97
N GLY A 313 17.01 -4.98 3.89
CA GLY A 313 18.21 -5.75 4.24
C GLY A 313 18.75 -6.55 3.07
N LEU A 314 17.89 -7.18 2.25
CA LEU A 314 18.27 -7.84 1.00
C LEU A 314 19.11 -6.93 0.08
N HIS A 315 18.93 -5.63 0.17
CA HIS A 315 19.62 -4.64 -0.66
C HIS A 315 20.63 -3.78 0.11
N GLY A 316 20.98 -4.17 1.34
CA GLY A 316 21.96 -3.49 2.19
C GLY A 316 21.54 -2.12 2.71
N MET A 317 20.25 -1.77 2.63
CA MET A 317 19.75 -0.45 3.01
C MET A 317 19.50 -0.34 4.52
N ASN A 318 19.98 0.74 5.12
CA ASN A 318 19.74 1.05 6.52
C ASN A 318 18.44 1.82 6.72
N PRO A 319 17.44 1.27 7.45
CA PRO A 319 16.13 1.90 7.65
C PRO A 319 16.17 3.31 8.26
N LYS A 320 17.17 3.63 9.09
CA LYS A 320 17.31 4.95 9.74
C LYS A 320 17.93 6.02 8.83
N LYS A 321 18.56 5.64 7.73
CA LYS A 321 19.30 6.57 6.85
C LYS A 321 18.38 7.20 5.79
N LYS A 322 18.99 8.12 5.02
CA LYS A 322 18.40 8.69 3.79
C LYS A 322 19.08 8.10 2.58
N THR A 323 18.40 8.12 1.45
CA THR A 323 18.92 7.74 0.14
C THR A 323 18.50 8.77 -0.89
N SER A 324 19.21 8.85 -1.99
CA SER A 324 18.84 9.70 -3.12
C SER A 324 18.11 8.89 -4.17
N LEU A 325 16.94 9.38 -4.58
CA LEU A 325 16.13 8.88 -5.68
C LEU A 325 15.99 9.98 -6.73
N THR A 326 15.85 9.58 -7.99
CA THR A 326 15.59 10.52 -9.09
C THR A 326 14.13 10.40 -9.49
N SER A 327 13.42 11.51 -9.52
CA SER A 327 12.02 11.56 -9.94
C SER A 327 11.88 11.25 -11.44
N ALA A 328 10.93 10.38 -11.76
CA ALA A 328 10.48 10.17 -13.14
C ALA A 328 9.35 11.14 -13.55
N GLY A 329 9.00 12.08 -12.69
CA GLY A 329 7.91 13.05 -12.86
C GLY A 329 6.70 12.74 -11.98
N GLY A 330 6.19 13.76 -11.33
CA GLY A 330 5.00 13.70 -10.47
C GLY A 330 4.58 15.11 -10.08
N ASN A 331 3.53 15.23 -9.27
CA ASN A 331 2.99 16.53 -8.87
C ASN A 331 3.79 17.26 -7.78
N LEU A 332 4.74 16.57 -7.11
CA LEU A 332 5.59 17.17 -6.08
C LEU A 332 7.02 17.43 -6.58
N TYR A 333 7.53 16.60 -7.49
CA TYR A 333 8.88 16.70 -8.02
C TYR A 333 8.89 16.51 -9.54
N ALA A 334 9.45 17.46 -10.28
CA ALA A 334 9.65 17.37 -11.71
C ALA A 334 10.58 16.20 -12.08
N LYS A 335 10.43 15.69 -13.31
CA LYS A 335 11.28 14.65 -13.87
C LYS A 335 12.76 15.05 -13.83
N GLY A 336 13.63 14.12 -13.44
CA GLY A 336 15.07 14.33 -13.31
C GLY A 336 15.52 14.89 -11.95
N THR A 337 14.60 15.40 -11.11
CA THR A 337 14.94 15.94 -9.80
C THR A 337 15.52 14.86 -8.89
N LYS A 338 16.70 15.10 -8.32
CA LYS A 338 17.32 14.23 -7.31
C LYS A 338 16.82 14.62 -5.92
N VAL A 339 16.12 13.72 -5.27
CA VAL A 339 15.49 13.96 -3.96
C VAL A 339 16.12 13.06 -2.89
N LYS A 340 16.51 13.65 -1.76
CA LYS A 340 17.07 12.93 -0.60
C LYS A 340 15.97 12.56 0.38
N MET A 341 15.50 11.32 0.33
CA MET A 341 14.39 10.79 1.14
C MET A 341 14.86 9.85 2.24
N LYS A 342 14.03 9.64 3.27
CA LYS A 342 14.21 8.54 4.24
C LYS A 342 14.13 7.20 3.49
N VAL A 343 14.91 6.21 3.94
CA VAL A 343 14.85 4.85 3.37
C VAL A 343 13.49 4.19 3.59
N ILE A 344 12.77 4.55 4.66
CA ILE A 344 11.36 4.24 4.83
C ILE A 344 10.61 5.57 4.86
N SER A 345 9.85 5.83 3.82
CA SER A 345 9.05 7.05 3.58
C SER A 345 7.56 6.73 3.53
N GLY A 346 6.71 7.71 3.73
CA GLY A 346 5.31 7.64 3.37
C GLY A 346 5.09 8.09 1.93
N HIS A 347 3.96 7.77 1.33
CA HIS A 347 3.63 8.19 -0.02
C HIS A 347 3.77 9.71 -0.20
N ARG A 348 3.30 10.50 0.77
CA ARG A 348 3.37 11.96 0.78
C ARG A 348 4.78 12.56 0.72
N ASP A 349 5.82 11.78 1.00
CA ASP A 349 7.19 12.23 0.88
C ASP A 349 7.66 12.27 -0.60
N GLY A 350 6.98 11.55 -1.49
CA GLY A 350 7.28 11.46 -2.92
C GLY A 350 6.22 12.05 -3.84
N PHE A 351 5.02 12.29 -3.31
CA PHE A 351 3.87 12.75 -4.07
C PHE A 351 2.97 13.63 -3.20
N ASN A 352 2.36 14.68 -3.73
CA ASN A 352 1.43 15.51 -2.97
C ASN A 352 0.10 14.78 -2.76
N THR A 353 -0.07 14.18 -1.59
CA THR A 353 -1.21 13.33 -1.21
C THR A 353 -1.34 13.24 0.31
N SER A 354 -2.53 12.94 0.81
CA SER A 354 -2.77 12.64 2.23
C SER A 354 -2.23 11.26 2.65
N CYS A 355 -2.02 10.34 1.69
CA CYS A 355 -1.53 8.98 1.92
C CYS A 355 -0.12 9.00 2.57
N PRO A 356 0.14 8.14 3.58
CA PRO A 356 -0.63 7.01 4.10
C PRO A 356 -1.63 7.35 5.22
N GLY A 357 -2.09 8.59 5.29
CA GLY A 357 -2.89 9.12 6.39
C GLY A 357 -2.05 9.55 7.59
N GLY A 358 -2.46 10.65 8.25
CA GLY A 358 -1.66 11.29 9.32
C GLY A 358 -1.31 10.36 10.47
N LYS A 359 -2.22 9.45 10.85
CA LYS A 359 -1.99 8.54 11.99
C LYS A 359 -0.98 7.41 11.67
N LEU A 360 -0.97 6.89 10.44
CA LEU A 360 0.03 5.91 10.01
C LEU A 360 1.38 6.59 9.75
N TYR A 361 1.38 7.77 9.12
CA TYR A 361 2.60 8.53 8.85
C TYR A 361 3.39 8.83 10.14
N LYS A 362 2.70 9.24 11.22
CA LYS A 362 3.32 9.44 12.54
C LYS A 362 4.01 8.18 13.11
N LYS A 363 3.64 6.98 12.66
CA LYS A 363 4.27 5.72 13.08
C LYS A 363 5.56 5.39 12.32
N LEU A 364 5.85 6.04 11.20
CA LEU A 364 7.03 5.71 10.38
C LEU A 364 8.36 5.93 11.11
N SER A 365 8.42 6.84 12.08
CA SER A 365 9.61 7.00 12.92
C SER A 365 9.91 5.73 13.72
N SER A 366 8.91 5.19 14.41
CA SER A 366 9.05 3.94 15.17
C SER A 366 9.28 2.73 14.25
N VAL A 367 8.67 2.70 13.07
CA VAL A 367 8.92 1.67 12.05
C VAL A 367 10.41 1.66 11.66
N ARG A 368 10.99 2.82 11.36
CA ARG A 368 12.42 2.96 11.01
C ARG A 368 13.34 2.44 12.12
N SER A 369 13.07 2.82 13.36
CA SER A 369 13.86 2.39 14.53
C SER A 369 13.76 0.87 14.72
N LYS A 370 12.54 0.33 14.69
CA LYS A 370 12.28 -1.10 14.87
C LYS A 370 12.84 -1.94 13.73
N ALA A 371 12.73 -1.48 12.48
CA ALA A 371 13.31 -2.16 11.32
C ALA A 371 14.85 -2.20 11.40
N ALA A 372 15.50 -1.14 11.88
CA ALA A 372 16.95 -1.15 12.09
C ALA A 372 17.35 -2.11 13.22
N GLU A 373 16.60 -2.14 14.32
CA GLU A 373 16.81 -3.10 15.42
C GLU A 373 16.71 -4.56 14.91
N TYR A 374 15.68 -4.88 14.11
CA TYR A 374 15.57 -6.21 13.50
C TYR A 374 16.73 -6.54 12.55
N GLN A 375 17.36 -5.54 11.92
CA GLN A 375 18.58 -5.73 11.12
C GLN A 375 19.86 -5.85 11.95
N GLY A 376 19.81 -5.66 13.28
CA GLY A 376 21.00 -5.60 14.13
C GLY A 376 21.78 -4.28 14.00
N ARG A 377 21.09 -3.15 13.78
CA ARG A 377 21.65 -1.79 13.61
C ARG A 377 21.23 -0.83 14.72
#